data_0baba51e749e3445e63a15721ed0add7
#
_entry.id   0baba51e749e3445e63a15721ed0add7
#
_cell.length_a   1.000
_cell.length_b   1.000
_cell.length_c   1.000
_cell.angle_alpha   90.00
_cell.angle_beta   90.00
_cell.angle_gamma   90.00
#
_symmetry.space_group_name_H-M   'P 1'
#
loop_
_entity.id
_entity.type
_entity.pdbx_description
1 polymer ?
#
loop_
_entity_poly.entity_id
_entity_poly.type
_entity_poly.pdbx_seq_one_letter_code
_entity_poly.pdbx_strand_id
1 'polypeptide(L)'
;GDTVTVASGEVVDGDLYVAGSDIIIDGTVNGDIFGAGRSLTINGMVNGGVSIAGQTLTVNGEIAGGARLAGNTIKVNGNIDGDLLAAGNTIDVASTARIGGDFLFGAATVRIDGPVESDIKGAAGEVTLTNGVGGDIELKVDNLTVAPTANIQGYLTYTSENEANIQS
;
A
#
# COMPACT_ATOMS: atom_id res chain seq x y z
N GLY A 1 -5.85 3.78 26.00
CA GLY A 1 -4.78 3.80 25.03
C GLY A 1 -4.34 5.20 24.70
N ASP A 2 -3.11 5.30 24.24
CA ASP A 2 -2.52 6.59 23.93
C ASP A 2 -2.79 6.95 22.47
N THR A 3 -3.23 8.19 22.26
CA THR A 3 -3.41 8.76 20.91
C THR A 3 -2.26 9.72 20.65
N VAL A 4 -1.57 9.52 19.53
CA VAL A 4 -0.51 10.40 19.06
C VAL A 4 -1.00 11.09 17.79
N THR A 5 -0.95 12.42 17.77
CA THR A 5 -1.44 13.20 16.64
C THR A 5 -0.39 14.23 16.21
N VAL A 6 -0.09 14.25 14.91
CA VAL A 6 0.56 15.40 14.27
C VAL A 6 -0.55 16.18 13.59
N ALA A 7 -0.89 17.35 14.14
CA ALA A 7 -2.03 18.12 13.71
C ALA A 7 -1.85 18.73 12.31
N SER A 8 -2.96 18.99 11.64
CA SER A 8 -2.95 19.72 10.37
C SER A 8 -2.25 21.07 10.55
N GLY A 9 -1.31 21.38 9.67
CA GLY A 9 -0.49 22.59 9.78
C GLY A 9 0.79 22.43 10.58
N GLU A 10 0.94 21.34 11.36
CA GLU A 10 2.22 21.04 12.00
C GLU A 10 3.19 20.47 10.98
N VAL A 11 4.48 20.81 11.17
CA VAL A 11 5.56 20.32 10.32
C VAL A 11 6.63 19.70 11.22
N VAL A 12 6.94 18.44 10.96
CA VAL A 12 8.03 17.73 11.62
C VAL A 12 9.24 17.79 10.68
N ASP A 13 10.28 18.53 11.09
CA ASP A 13 11.53 18.64 10.32
C ASP A 13 12.45 17.50 10.72
N GLY A 14 12.54 16.48 9.90
CA GLY A 14 13.31 15.29 10.17
C GLY A 14 12.43 14.07 10.33
N ASP A 15 13.00 13.01 10.90
CA ASP A 15 12.30 11.75 11.05
C ASP A 15 11.36 11.77 12.25
N LEU A 16 10.26 11.04 12.15
CA LEU A 16 9.27 10.91 13.21
C LEU A 16 9.21 9.45 13.67
N TYR A 17 9.46 9.25 14.97
CA TYR A 17 9.34 7.95 15.63
C TYR A 17 8.14 8.00 16.56
N VAL A 18 7.13 7.15 16.33
CA VAL A 18 5.89 7.19 17.11
C VAL A 18 5.47 5.78 17.54
N ALA A 19 4.90 5.70 18.73
CA ALA A 19 4.29 4.48 19.24
C ALA A 19 3.08 4.88 20.10
N GLY A 20 1.97 4.14 19.94
CA GLY A 20 0.74 4.41 20.68
C GLY A 20 -0.37 3.51 20.21
N SER A 21 -1.55 3.66 20.80
CA SER A 21 -2.72 2.89 20.35
C SER A 21 -3.27 3.41 19.04
N ASP A 22 -3.52 4.71 18.99
CA ASP A 22 -4.03 5.37 17.77
C ASP A 22 -3.07 6.47 17.37
N ILE A 23 -2.62 6.43 16.12
CA ILE A 23 -1.65 7.38 15.58
C ILE A 23 -2.28 8.04 14.35
N ILE A 24 -2.36 9.37 14.38
CA ILE A 24 -2.97 10.16 13.31
C ILE A 24 -1.96 11.22 12.85
N ILE A 25 -1.60 11.20 11.60
CA ILE A 25 -0.67 12.15 10.98
C ILE A 25 -1.45 13.00 9.98
N ASP A 26 -1.90 14.17 10.42
CA ASP A 26 -2.63 15.13 9.59
C ASP A 26 -1.72 16.23 9.03
N GLY A 27 -0.56 16.44 9.64
CA GLY A 27 0.43 17.42 9.23
C GLY A 27 1.44 16.91 8.23
N THR A 28 2.57 17.59 8.16
CA THR A 28 3.67 17.29 7.22
C THR A 28 4.87 16.73 7.96
N VAL A 29 5.45 15.64 7.46
CA VAL A 29 6.72 15.10 7.96
C VAL A 29 7.75 15.20 6.84
N ASN A 30 8.82 15.95 7.09
CA ASN A 30 9.85 16.18 6.06
C ASN A 30 10.87 15.04 5.95
N GLY A 31 10.97 14.18 6.96
CA GLY A 31 11.78 12.98 6.93
C GLY A 31 10.93 11.72 6.79
N ASP A 32 11.40 10.65 7.41
CA ASP A 32 10.74 9.35 7.40
C ASP A 32 9.85 9.17 8.64
N ILE A 33 8.84 8.32 8.53
CA ILE A 33 8.01 7.93 9.66
C ILE A 33 8.32 6.48 10.04
N PHE A 34 8.59 6.25 11.32
CA PHE A 34 8.72 4.92 11.91
C PHE A 34 7.69 4.83 13.03
N GLY A 35 6.75 3.93 12.91
CA GLY A 35 5.65 3.87 13.87
C GLY A 35 5.12 2.47 14.12
N ALA A 36 4.52 2.30 15.29
CA ALA A 36 3.83 1.07 15.66
C ALA A 36 2.66 1.41 16.58
N GLY A 37 1.53 0.77 16.34
CA GLY A 37 0.33 0.96 17.14
C GLY A 37 -0.80 0.05 16.69
N ARG A 38 -1.95 0.21 17.29
CA ARG A 38 -3.13 -0.54 16.87
C ARG A 38 -3.70 0.02 15.56
N SER A 39 -3.85 1.33 15.48
CA SER A 39 -4.37 2.02 14.31
C SER A 39 -3.45 3.17 13.93
N LEU A 40 -3.00 3.19 12.68
CA LEU A 40 -2.17 4.27 12.15
C LEU A 40 -2.84 4.83 10.90
N THR A 41 -3.06 6.15 10.89
CA THR A 41 -3.69 6.86 9.77
C THR A 41 -2.78 8.01 9.34
N ILE A 42 -2.42 8.05 8.08
CA ILE A 42 -1.63 9.13 7.49
C ILE A 42 -2.52 9.88 6.51
N ASN A 43 -2.91 11.10 6.88
CA ASN A 43 -3.76 11.98 6.08
C ASN A 43 -2.96 13.13 5.45
N GLY A 44 -1.79 13.43 6.00
CA GLY A 44 -0.95 14.54 5.56
C GLY A 44 0.08 14.13 4.50
N MET A 45 1.17 14.89 4.44
CA MET A 45 2.24 14.67 3.47
C MET A 45 3.49 14.17 4.16
N VAL A 46 4.11 13.14 3.61
CA VAL A 46 5.41 12.62 4.05
C VAL A 46 6.39 12.77 2.90
N ASN A 47 7.44 13.58 3.12
CA ASN A 47 8.45 13.83 2.10
C ASN A 47 9.51 12.73 2.04
N GLY A 48 9.64 11.92 3.07
CA GLY A 48 10.46 10.72 3.09
C GLY A 48 9.63 9.46 2.90
N GLY A 49 10.08 8.36 3.48
CA GLY A 49 9.40 7.07 3.47
C GLY A 49 8.62 6.81 4.75
N VAL A 50 7.85 5.73 4.74
CA VAL A 50 7.03 5.30 5.88
C VAL A 50 7.31 3.84 6.18
N SER A 51 7.57 3.54 7.44
CA SER A 51 7.70 2.16 7.94
C SER A 51 6.82 2.04 9.18
N ILE A 52 5.67 1.42 9.05
CA ILE A 52 4.69 1.33 10.13
C ILE A 52 4.11 -0.07 10.26
N ALA A 53 3.74 -0.41 11.48
CA ALA A 53 3.14 -1.71 11.80
C ALA A 53 1.97 -1.53 12.77
N GLY A 54 0.90 -2.29 12.56
CA GLY A 54 -0.28 -2.23 13.42
C GLY A 54 -1.38 -3.15 12.95
N GLN A 55 -2.53 -3.10 13.61
CA GLN A 55 -3.68 -3.89 13.17
C GLN A 55 -4.32 -3.29 11.93
N THR A 56 -4.54 -1.97 11.95
CA THR A 56 -5.16 -1.25 10.83
C THR A 56 -4.27 -0.11 10.40
N LEU A 57 -3.89 -0.11 9.14
CA LEU A 57 -3.06 0.93 8.55
C LEU A 57 -3.82 1.58 7.41
N THR A 58 -3.90 2.91 7.41
CA THR A 58 -4.60 3.69 6.39
C THR A 58 -3.71 4.82 5.90
N VAL A 59 -3.47 4.89 4.61
CA VAL A 59 -2.72 5.98 3.97
C VAL A 59 -3.67 6.73 3.04
N ASN A 60 -4.08 7.91 3.47
CA ASN A 60 -4.96 8.81 2.70
C ASN A 60 -4.20 9.97 2.07
N GLY A 61 -3.02 10.28 2.60
CA GLY A 61 -2.18 11.38 2.14
C GLY A 61 -1.19 10.97 1.07
N GLU A 62 -0.11 11.74 0.97
CA GLU A 62 0.93 11.52 -0.04
C GLU A 62 2.26 11.13 0.62
N ILE A 63 2.91 10.13 0.06
CA ILE A 63 4.23 9.68 0.50
C ILE A 63 5.17 9.81 -0.71
N ALA A 64 6.15 10.71 -0.60
CA ALA A 64 7.09 10.96 -1.69
C ALA A 64 8.13 9.84 -1.82
N GLY A 65 8.50 9.20 -0.72
CA GLY A 65 9.37 8.03 -0.74
C GLY A 65 8.57 6.73 -0.86
N GLY A 66 9.15 5.64 -0.40
CA GLY A 66 8.47 4.35 -0.36
C GLY A 66 7.72 4.12 0.95
N ALA A 67 6.90 3.09 0.98
CA ALA A 67 6.17 2.70 2.18
C ALA A 67 6.36 1.22 2.48
N ARG A 68 6.57 0.91 3.75
CA ARG A 68 6.62 -0.45 4.28
C ARG A 68 5.54 -0.57 5.34
N LEU A 69 4.52 -1.37 5.04
CA LEU A 69 3.32 -1.48 5.84
C LEU A 69 3.12 -2.94 6.26
N ALA A 70 3.00 -3.17 7.57
CA ALA A 70 2.72 -4.50 8.10
C ALA A 70 1.53 -4.42 9.05
N GLY A 71 0.46 -5.15 8.76
CA GLY A 71 -0.73 -5.12 9.58
C GLY A 71 -1.80 -6.08 9.12
N ASN A 72 -2.84 -6.22 9.93
CA ASN A 72 -3.95 -7.10 9.57
C ASN A 72 -4.74 -6.55 8.38
N THR A 73 -5.09 -5.27 8.43
CA THR A 73 -5.80 -4.57 7.35
C THR A 73 -5.00 -3.37 6.90
N ILE A 74 -4.70 -3.29 5.62
CA ILE A 74 -3.92 -2.20 5.03
C ILE A 74 -4.75 -1.58 3.91
N LYS A 75 -4.99 -0.26 4.02
CA LYS A 75 -5.71 0.52 2.99
C LYS A 75 -4.81 1.65 2.50
N VAL A 76 -4.62 1.71 1.20
CA VAL A 76 -3.88 2.79 0.54
C VAL A 76 -4.86 3.55 -0.36
N ASN A 77 -5.19 4.76 0.02
CA ASN A 77 -6.12 5.63 -0.69
C ASN A 77 -5.43 6.83 -1.34
N GLY A 78 -4.20 7.13 -0.94
CA GLY A 78 -3.39 8.24 -1.46
C GLY A 78 -2.24 7.76 -2.32
N ASN A 79 -1.35 8.68 -2.68
CA ASN A 79 -0.25 8.40 -3.59
C ASN A 79 1.02 8.01 -2.86
N ILE A 80 1.71 7.01 -3.39
CA ILE A 80 3.05 6.60 -2.95
C ILE A 80 3.95 6.70 -4.18
N ASP A 81 4.89 7.64 -4.18
CA ASP A 81 5.74 7.89 -5.34
C ASP A 81 6.84 6.81 -5.49
N GLY A 82 7.30 6.24 -4.39
CA GLY A 82 8.26 5.16 -4.40
C GLY A 82 7.62 3.78 -4.40
N ASP A 83 8.32 2.80 -3.85
CA ASP A 83 7.86 1.42 -3.79
C ASP A 83 6.91 1.21 -2.61
N LEU A 84 5.96 0.30 -2.78
CA LEU A 84 5.09 -0.14 -1.68
C LEU A 84 5.40 -1.60 -1.36
N LEU A 85 5.77 -1.84 -0.11
CA LEU A 85 5.92 -3.18 0.45
C LEU A 85 4.85 -3.35 1.54
N ALA A 86 3.96 -4.29 1.37
CA ALA A 86 2.85 -4.51 2.29
C ALA A 86 2.71 -5.98 2.65
N ALA A 87 2.53 -6.26 3.94
CA ALA A 87 2.30 -7.61 4.43
C ALA A 87 1.17 -7.61 5.45
N GLY A 88 0.20 -8.50 5.28
CA GLY A 88 -0.94 -8.56 6.18
C GLY A 88 -1.96 -9.59 5.76
N ASN A 89 -3.17 -9.45 6.28
CA ASN A 89 -4.28 -10.31 5.90
C ASN A 89 -5.05 -9.77 4.70
N THR A 90 -5.41 -8.49 4.75
CA THR A 90 -6.14 -7.81 3.67
C THR A 90 -5.40 -6.54 3.25
N ILE A 91 -5.13 -6.41 1.96
CA ILE A 91 -4.50 -5.21 1.39
C ILE A 91 -5.43 -4.65 0.32
N ASP A 92 -5.78 -3.38 0.43
CA ASP A 92 -6.66 -2.68 -0.50
C ASP A 92 -5.96 -1.41 -1.01
N VAL A 93 -5.68 -1.38 -2.31
CA VAL A 93 -5.17 -0.19 -2.99
C VAL A 93 -6.33 0.41 -3.76
N ALA A 94 -6.87 1.51 -3.26
CA ALA A 94 -8.07 2.13 -3.79
C ALA A 94 -7.84 2.78 -5.16
N SER A 95 -8.90 3.02 -5.90
CA SER A 95 -8.84 3.68 -7.21
C SER A 95 -8.30 5.11 -7.14
N THR A 96 -8.35 5.73 -5.96
CA THR A 96 -7.78 7.06 -5.71
C THR A 96 -6.27 7.02 -5.44
N ALA A 97 -5.70 5.83 -5.23
CA ALA A 97 -4.28 5.66 -4.96
C ALA A 97 -3.50 5.47 -6.26
N ARG A 98 -2.21 5.82 -6.20
CA ARG A 98 -1.24 5.57 -7.27
C ARG A 98 0.07 5.13 -6.65
N ILE A 99 0.65 4.08 -7.16
CA ILE A 99 1.97 3.60 -6.72
C ILE A 99 2.94 3.86 -7.86
N GLY A 100 3.91 4.76 -7.63
CA GLY A 100 4.86 5.16 -8.64
C GLY A 100 5.99 4.16 -8.87
N GLY A 101 6.35 3.39 -7.84
CA GLY A 101 7.36 2.35 -7.91
C GLY A 101 6.74 0.96 -8.01
N ASP A 102 7.45 -0.02 -7.46
CA ASP A 102 7.01 -1.40 -7.45
C ASP A 102 6.05 -1.67 -6.27
N PHE A 103 5.15 -2.61 -6.46
CA PHE A 103 4.28 -3.09 -5.39
C PHE A 103 4.62 -4.54 -5.06
N LEU A 104 5.16 -4.75 -3.85
CA LEU A 104 5.49 -6.06 -3.32
C LEU A 104 4.57 -6.37 -2.15
N PHE A 105 4.02 -7.58 -2.11
CA PHE A 105 3.08 -7.92 -1.04
C PHE A 105 3.08 -9.41 -0.68
N GLY A 106 2.62 -9.66 0.56
CA GLY A 106 2.24 -10.98 1.03
C GLY A 106 0.97 -10.86 1.88
N ALA A 107 -0.11 -11.52 1.49
CA ALA A 107 -1.39 -11.39 2.18
C ALA A 107 -2.34 -12.55 1.87
N ALA A 108 -3.47 -12.60 2.58
CA ALA A 108 -4.54 -13.53 2.21
C ALA A 108 -5.34 -13.01 1.01
N THR A 109 -5.71 -11.72 1.05
CA THR A 109 -6.50 -11.08 -0.02
C THR A 109 -5.89 -9.73 -0.38
N VAL A 110 -5.72 -9.48 -1.68
CA VAL A 110 -5.21 -8.22 -2.21
C VAL A 110 -6.14 -7.72 -3.30
N ARG A 111 -6.56 -6.47 -3.18
CA ARG A 111 -7.35 -5.79 -4.21
C ARG A 111 -6.59 -4.56 -4.69
N ILE A 112 -6.36 -4.46 -5.99
CA ILE A 112 -5.60 -3.38 -6.60
C ILE A 112 -6.50 -2.68 -7.60
N ASP A 113 -7.10 -1.56 -7.17
CA ASP A 113 -8.00 -0.74 -7.98
C ASP A 113 -7.30 0.54 -8.49
N GLY A 114 -6.16 0.90 -7.91
CA GLY A 114 -5.33 2.02 -8.35
C GLY A 114 -4.20 1.60 -9.28
N PRO A 115 -3.67 2.51 -10.08
CA PRO A 115 -2.58 2.18 -11.00
C PRO A 115 -1.25 1.96 -10.28
N VAL A 116 -0.47 1.01 -10.79
CA VAL A 116 0.91 0.75 -10.38
C VAL A 116 1.81 1.01 -11.59
N GLU A 117 2.73 1.95 -11.48
CA GLU A 117 3.52 2.40 -12.63
C GLU A 117 4.67 1.45 -12.99
N SER A 118 5.14 0.66 -12.05
CA SER A 118 6.23 -0.30 -12.26
C SER A 118 5.71 -1.74 -12.09
N ASP A 119 6.48 -2.58 -11.43
CA ASP A 119 6.19 -4.01 -11.34
C ASP A 119 5.33 -4.35 -10.12
N ILE A 120 4.61 -5.45 -10.23
CA ILE A 120 3.91 -6.06 -9.10
C ILE A 120 4.50 -7.44 -8.85
N LYS A 121 4.85 -7.71 -7.60
CA LYS A 121 5.35 -9.01 -7.19
C LYS A 121 4.78 -9.37 -5.82
N GLY A 122 4.21 -10.57 -5.73
CA GLY A 122 3.65 -10.94 -4.43
C GLY A 122 3.07 -12.35 -4.38
N ALA A 123 2.64 -12.68 -3.17
CA ALA A 123 1.95 -13.93 -2.88
C ALA A 123 0.69 -13.64 -2.07
N ALA A 124 -0.41 -14.26 -2.46
CA ALA A 124 -1.69 -14.10 -1.77
C ALA A 124 -2.60 -15.28 -2.07
N GLY A 125 -3.63 -15.45 -1.26
CA GLY A 125 -4.69 -16.39 -1.58
C GLY A 125 -5.53 -15.90 -2.75
N GLU A 126 -5.92 -14.63 -2.71
CA GLU A 126 -6.76 -14.02 -3.74
C GLU A 126 -6.23 -12.65 -4.14
N VAL A 127 -6.11 -12.41 -5.44
CA VAL A 127 -5.72 -11.11 -5.99
C VAL A 127 -6.74 -10.68 -7.03
N THR A 128 -7.20 -9.43 -6.91
CA THR A 128 -8.07 -8.79 -7.91
C THR A 128 -7.38 -7.53 -8.42
N LEU A 129 -7.21 -7.43 -9.72
CA LEU A 129 -6.57 -6.30 -10.39
C LEU A 129 -7.58 -5.65 -11.36
N THR A 130 -7.85 -4.35 -11.18
CA THR A 130 -8.83 -3.62 -11.99
C THR A 130 -8.27 -2.43 -12.74
N ASN A 131 -6.99 -2.08 -12.51
CA ASN A 131 -6.38 -0.89 -13.12
C ASN A 131 -5.07 -1.24 -13.83
N GLY A 132 -4.39 -0.24 -14.38
CA GLY A 132 -3.20 -0.43 -15.16
C GLY A 132 -1.94 -0.74 -14.36
N VAL A 133 -1.04 -1.49 -14.98
CA VAL A 133 0.29 -1.79 -14.45
C VAL A 133 1.31 -1.49 -15.55
N GLY A 134 2.27 -0.62 -15.23
CA GLY A 134 3.26 -0.17 -16.21
C GLY A 134 4.38 -1.17 -16.49
N GLY A 135 4.63 -2.11 -15.58
CA GLY A 135 5.68 -3.11 -15.70
C GLY A 135 5.15 -4.53 -15.75
N ASP A 136 5.92 -5.45 -15.18
CA ASP A 136 5.62 -6.87 -15.17
C ASP A 136 4.89 -7.26 -13.88
N ILE A 137 4.11 -8.32 -13.95
CA ILE A 137 3.43 -8.89 -12.79
C ILE A 137 3.91 -10.32 -12.58
N GLU A 138 4.37 -10.61 -11.36
CA GLU A 138 4.77 -11.95 -10.94
C GLU A 138 4.05 -12.31 -9.64
N LEU A 139 3.16 -13.29 -9.70
CA LEU A 139 2.29 -13.64 -8.58
C LEU A 139 2.31 -15.12 -8.27
N LYS A 140 2.21 -15.42 -6.97
CA LYS A 140 1.87 -16.75 -6.48
C LYS A 140 0.55 -16.64 -5.74
N VAL A 141 -0.52 -17.19 -6.33
CA VAL A 141 -1.89 -16.99 -5.86
C VAL A 141 -2.71 -18.27 -5.99
N ASP A 142 -3.76 -18.39 -5.17
CA ASP A 142 -4.75 -19.45 -5.36
C ASP A 142 -5.81 -19.04 -6.39
N ASN A 143 -6.25 -17.78 -6.33
CA ASN A 143 -7.24 -17.23 -7.26
C ASN A 143 -6.79 -15.86 -7.76
N LEU A 144 -6.75 -15.68 -9.06
CA LEU A 144 -6.42 -14.39 -9.69
C LEU A 144 -7.56 -13.94 -10.59
N THR A 145 -8.00 -12.69 -10.39
CA THR A 145 -8.98 -12.04 -11.26
C THR A 145 -8.38 -10.77 -11.84
N VAL A 146 -8.37 -10.67 -13.17
CA VAL A 146 -7.90 -9.48 -13.89
C VAL A 146 -9.09 -8.93 -14.67
N ALA A 147 -9.54 -7.73 -14.31
CA ALA A 147 -10.71 -7.09 -14.91
C ALA A 147 -10.39 -6.54 -16.31
N PRO A 148 -11.41 -6.30 -17.17
CA PRO A 148 -11.19 -5.72 -18.50
C PRO A 148 -10.56 -4.34 -18.48
N THR A 149 -10.70 -3.60 -17.37
CA THR A 149 -10.11 -2.28 -17.17
C THR A 149 -8.62 -2.32 -16.81
N ALA A 150 -8.09 -3.50 -16.48
CA ALA A 150 -6.67 -3.66 -16.17
C ALA A 150 -5.87 -3.66 -17.48
N ASN A 151 -4.89 -2.78 -17.56
CA ASN A 151 -4.00 -2.69 -18.73
C ASN A 151 -2.57 -2.95 -18.26
N ILE A 152 -2.06 -4.12 -18.60
CA ILE A 152 -0.73 -4.56 -18.19
C ILE A 152 0.23 -4.32 -19.34
N GLN A 153 1.22 -3.44 -19.15
CA GLN A 153 2.18 -3.08 -20.20
C GLN A 153 3.26 -4.16 -20.39
N GLY A 154 3.59 -4.88 -19.32
CA GLY A 154 4.59 -5.94 -19.36
C GLY A 154 3.97 -7.33 -19.40
N TYR A 155 4.68 -8.29 -18.81
CA TYR A 155 4.27 -9.68 -18.79
C TYR A 155 3.54 -10.02 -17.49
N LEU A 156 2.54 -10.89 -17.61
CA LEU A 156 1.86 -11.47 -16.45
C LEU A 156 2.33 -12.92 -16.30
N THR A 157 3.01 -13.19 -15.19
CA THR A 157 3.41 -14.54 -14.79
C THR A 157 2.76 -14.88 -13.47
N TYR A 158 2.05 -15.98 -13.41
CA TYR A 158 1.45 -16.41 -12.15
C TYR A 158 1.55 -17.92 -11.94
N THR A 159 1.64 -18.32 -10.68
CA THR A 159 1.55 -19.70 -10.26
C THR A 159 0.30 -19.84 -9.40
N SER A 160 -0.58 -20.74 -9.76
CA SER A 160 -1.87 -20.92 -9.09
C SER A 160 -2.32 -22.37 -9.15
N GLU A 161 -3.02 -22.83 -8.12
CA GLU A 161 -3.69 -24.11 -8.14
C GLU A 161 -4.98 -24.06 -8.98
N ASN A 162 -5.53 -22.86 -9.14
CA ASN A 162 -6.74 -22.61 -9.92
C ASN A 162 -6.43 -21.79 -11.16
N GLU A 163 -7.21 -21.98 -12.21
CA GLU A 163 -7.08 -21.20 -13.42
C GLU A 163 -7.44 -19.73 -13.14
N ALA A 164 -6.62 -18.81 -13.63
CA ALA A 164 -6.88 -17.38 -13.45
C ALA A 164 -8.07 -16.92 -14.28
N ASN A 165 -8.86 -16.03 -13.70
CA ASN A 165 -9.96 -15.37 -14.40
C ASN A 165 -9.47 -14.04 -14.96
N ILE A 166 -9.04 -14.07 -16.21
CA ILE A 166 -8.53 -12.90 -16.90
C ILE A 166 -9.57 -12.45 -17.93
N GLN A 167 -10.13 -11.28 -17.68
CA GLN A 167 -11.11 -10.67 -18.54
C GLN A 167 -10.43 -9.63 -19.44
N SER A 168 -10.79 -9.62 -20.71
CA SER A 168 -10.19 -8.68 -21.66
C SER A 168 -11.25 -7.97 -22.49
#